data_cb0180086c8eb3062e5100217943dc3b
#
_entry.id   cb0180086c8eb3062e5100217943dc3b
#
_cell.length_a   1.000
_cell.length_b   1.000
_cell.length_c   1.000
_cell.angle_alpha   90.00
_cell.angle_beta   90.00
_cell.angle_gamma   90.00
#
_symmetry.space_group_name_H-M   'P 1'
#
loop_
_entity.id
_entity.type
_entity.pdbx_description
1 polymer ?
#
loop_
_entity_poly.entity_id
_entity_poly.type
_entity_poly.pdbx_seq_one_letter_code
_entity_poly.pdbx_strand_id
1 'polypeptide(L)'
;MTKPRILLIEGKRTDHPSFAAGLTKKGYLVESVPSGTAALSQLDNVVPNLVVVDASSMRTNGKRICQALHLKQPALPLILVIDQNSDPNDNYGADTILVLPFTMQKLINRIRHLLPIQNDCGLVAGPIMLDVKEKRAVIGERQVQLTPRLAVILKILIEHAGDVVDRKVMFSEAWETDYTDDTRSLDVHMSWLRQAIEENPRRPVFIKTVRGSGYRLDVEKAGKARTKKKEH
;
A
#
# COMPACT_ATOMS: atom_id res chain seq x y z
N MET A 1 -6.72 14.36 8.29
CA MET A 1 -6.32 13.63 7.07
C MET A 1 -7.58 13.12 6.38
N THR A 2 -7.84 13.51 5.15
CA THR A 2 -8.98 13.02 4.39
C THR A 2 -8.68 11.61 3.90
N LYS A 3 -9.57 10.66 4.22
CA LYS A 3 -9.43 9.27 3.75
C LYS A 3 -9.60 9.23 2.23
N PRO A 4 -8.74 8.50 1.50
CA PRO A 4 -8.90 8.35 0.06
C PRO A 4 -10.24 7.73 -0.29
N ARG A 5 -10.91 8.31 -1.30
CA ARG A 5 -12.22 7.86 -1.77
C ARG A 5 -12.06 6.96 -2.98
N ILE A 6 -12.65 5.77 -2.89
CA ILE A 6 -12.65 4.76 -3.95
C ILE A 6 -14.07 4.59 -4.47
N LEU A 7 -14.25 4.70 -5.77
CA LEU A 7 -15.49 4.32 -6.43
C LEU A 7 -15.37 2.86 -6.90
N LEU A 8 -16.19 1.99 -6.34
CA LEU A 8 -16.22 0.57 -6.70
C LEU A 8 -17.42 0.32 -7.63
N ILE A 9 -17.16 -0.18 -8.82
CA ILE A 9 -18.20 -0.57 -9.79
C ILE A 9 -18.30 -2.09 -9.72
N GLU A 10 -19.39 -2.59 -9.11
CA GLU A 10 -19.63 -4.02 -8.93
C GLU A 10 -21.06 -4.39 -9.30
N GLY A 11 -21.23 -5.48 -10.03
CA GLY A 11 -22.54 -6.03 -10.40
C GLY A 11 -23.15 -6.85 -9.28
N LYS A 12 -24.34 -7.43 -9.56
CA LYS A 12 -25.03 -8.32 -8.61
C LYS A 12 -24.57 -9.78 -8.70
N ARG A 13 -23.75 -10.12 -9.68
CA ARG A 13 -23.29 -11.48 -9.94
C ARG A 13 -21.90 -11.63 -9.34
N THR A 14 -21.82 -12.21 -8.15
CA THR A 14 -20.55 -12.39 -7.44
C THR A 14 -20.36 -13.85 -7.07
N ASP A 15 -19.33 -14.45 -7.65
CA ASP A 15 -18.78 -15.73 -7.20
C ASP A 15 -17.74 -15.51 -6.07
N HIS A 16 -17.54 -14.26 -5.67
CA HIS A 16 -16.65 -13.84 -4.59
C HIS A 16 -17.28 -12.70 -3.76
N PRO A 17 -16.86 -12.53 -2.49
CA PRO A 17 -17.32 -11.41 -1.65
C PRO A 17 -16.99 -10.05 -2.24
N SER A 18 -17.88 -9.05 -2.05
CA SER A 18 -17.62 -7.66 -2.42
C SER A 18 -16.31 -7.14 -1.81
N PHE A 19 -15.56 -6.40 -2.61
CA PHE A 19 -14.32 -5.74 -2.16
C PHE A 19 -14.59 -4.57 -1.22
N ALA A 20 -15.82 -4.03 -1.19
CA ALA A 20 -16.19 -2.84 -0.40
C ALA A 20 -15.86 -2.99 1.09
N ALA A 21 -16.29 -4.10 1.71
CA ALA A 21 -16.08 -4.35 3.14
C ALA A 21 -14.58 -4.43 3.49
N GLY A 22 -13.79 -5.12 2.66
CA GLY A 22 -12.35 -5.25 2.84
C GLY A 22 -11.61 -3.92 2.72
N LEU A 23 -11.96 -3.10 1.73
CA LEU A 23 -11.38 -1.77 1.51
C LEU A 23 -11.78 -0.80 2.64
N THR A 24 -13.04 -0.81 3.07
CA THR A 24 -13.52 0.02 4.19
C THR A 24 -12.77 -0.32 5.49
N LYS A 25 -12.56 -1.62 5.77
CA LYS A 25 -11.78 -2.07 6.94
C LYS A 25 -10.33 -1.57 6.91
N LYS A 26 -9.79 -1.32 5.72
CA LYS A 26 -8.43 -0.79 5.52
C LYS A 26 -8.36 0.74 5.49
N GLY A 27 -9.47 1.42 5.78
CA GLY A 27 -9.51 2.86 5.99
C GLY A 27 -9.87 3.70 4.77
N TYR A 28 -10.26 3.09 3.65
CA TYR A 28 -10.76 3.81 2.48
C TYR A 28 -12.23 4.21 2.64
N LEU A 29 -12.63 5.33 2.03
CA LEU A 29 -14.05 5.68 1.83
C LEU A 29 -14.50 5.02 0.52
N VAL A 30 -15.37 4.02 0.62
CA VAL A 30 -15.81 3.24 -0.54
C VAL A 30 -17.26 3.58 -0.87
N GLU A 31 -17.49 3.97 -2.11
CA GLU A 31 -18.82 4.11 -2.70
C GLU A 31 -18.98 3.03 -3.77
N SER A 32 -20.03 2.20 -3.64
CA SER A 32 -20.32 1.13 -4.60
C SER A 32 -21.46 1.52 -5.51
N VAL A 33 -21.27 1.30 -6.82
CA VAL A 33 -22.29 1.53 -7.86
C VAL A 33 -22.47 0.31 -8.75
N PRO A 34 -23.69 0.01 -9.23
CA PRO A 34 -23.99 -1.23 -9.91
C PRO A 34 -23.60 -1.28 -11.39
N SER A 35 -23.19 -0.16 -11.98
CA SER A 35 -22.91 -0.09 -13.42
C SER A 35 -21.96 1.06 -13.78
N GLY A 36 -21.36 0.96 -14.98
CA GLY A 36 -20.55 2.04 -15.53
C GLY A 36 -21.33 3.34 -15.77
N THR A 37 -22.61 3.26 -16.15
CA THR A 37 -23.46 4.45 -16.31
C THR A 37 -23.68 5.17 -14.98
N ALA A 38 -23.96 4.42 -13.90
CA ALA A 38 -24.09 4.99 -12.57
C ALA A 38 -22.77 5.62 -12.09
N ALA A 39 -21.63 4.99 -12.41
CA ALA A 39 -20.32 5.54 -12.11
C ALA A 39 -20.05 6.86 -12.84
N LEU A 40 -20.37 6.94 -14.14
CA LEU A 40 -20.20 8.17 -14.90
C LEU A 40 -21.05 9.33 -14.35
N SER A 41 -22.29 9.05 -13.94
CA SER A 41 -23.15 10.07 -13.29
C SER A 41 -22.61 10.48 -11.91
N GLN A 42 -22.02 9.53 -11.17
CA GLN A 42 -21.42 9.82 -9.85
C GLN A 42 -20.22 10.76 -9.96
N LEU A 43 -19.40 10.61 -11.02
CA LEU A 43 -18.24 11.48 -11.26
C LEU A 43 -18.59 12.97 -11.43
N ASP A 44 -19.83 13.28 -11.79
CA ASP A 44 -20.30 14.68 -11.92
C ASP A 44 -20.51 15.34 -10.55
N ASN A 45 -20.77 14.53 -9.52
CA ASN A 45 -21.05 15.02 -8.16
C ASN A 45 -19.83 14.92 -7.25
N VAL A 46 -19.05 13.85 -7.39
CA VAL A 46 -17.93 13.55 -6.50
C VAL A 46 -16.79 12.95 -7.30
N VAL A 47 -15.61 13.55 -7.21
CA VAL A 47 -14.39 13.01 -7.81
C VAL A 47 -13.73 12.04 -6.85
N PRO A 48 -13.72 10.71 -7.16
CA PRO A 48 -12.97 9.75 -6.38
C PRO A 48 -11.47 9.89 -6.65
N ASN A 49 -10.64 9.36 -5.75
CA ASN A 49 -9.21 9.30 -5.95
C ASN A 49 -8.80 8.13 -6.85
N LEU A 50 -9.62 7.07 -6.94
CA LEU A 50 -9.39 5.88 -7.73
C LEU A 50 -10.71 5.16 -8.00
N VAL A 51 -10.79 4.48 -9.14
CA VAL A 51 -11.93 3.59 -9.47
C VAL A 51 -11.46 2.14 -9.54
N VAL A 52 -12.25 1.24 -8.95
CA VAL A 52 -12.11 -0.21 -9.11
C VAL A 52 -13.31 -0.70 -9.93
N VAL A 53 -13.05 -1.31 -11.06
CA VAL A 53 -14.08 -1.90 -11.94
C VAL A 53 -14.03 -3.42 -11.76
N ASP A 54 -15.01 -3.99 -11.08
CA ASP A 54 -15.14 -5.44 -10.94
C ASP A 54 -15.96 -6.02 -12.08
N ALA A 55 -15.29 -6.25 -13.22
CA ALA A 55 -15.94 -6.82 -14.41
C ALA A 55 -16.36 -8.28 -14.20
N SER A 56 -15.72 -9.01 -13.28
CA SER A 56 -16.07 -10.40 -12.96
C SER A 56 -17.49 -10.51 -12.37
N SER A 57 -17.91 -9.47 -11.63
CA SER A 57 -19.25 -9.38 -11.05
C SER A 57 -20.33 -8.92 -12.05
N MET A 58 -19.94 -8.58 -13.27
CA MET A 58 -20.81 -8.04 -14.31
C MET A 58 -20.90 -8.99 -15.52
N ARG A 59 -21.81 -8.69 -16.46
CA ARG A 59 -21.94 -9.43 -17.75
C ARG A 59 -21.08 -8.78 -18.86
N THR A 60 -19.99 -8.14 -18.51
CA THR A 60 -19.13 -7.40 -19.44
C THR A 60 -17.67 -7.59 -19.04
N ASN A 61 -16.79 -7.50 -20.02
CA ASN A 61 -15.35 -7.55 -19.77
C ASN A 61 -14.78 -6.23 -19.20
N GLY A 62 -15.60 -5.24 -18.89
CA GLY A 62 -15.18 -3.97 -18.31
C GLY A 62 -14.53 -2.97 -19.29
N LYS A 63 -14.16 -3.38 -20.50
CA LYS A 63 -13.45 -2.54 -21.49
C LYS A 63 -14.15 -1.22 -21.78
N ARG A 64 -15.44 -1.29 -22.11
CA ARG A 64 -16.24 -0.08 -22.42
C ARG A 64 -16.36 0.85 -21.21
N ILE A 65 -16.42 0.28 -20.00
CA ILE A 65 -16.52 1.06 -18.75
C ILE A 65 -15.21 1.80 -18.53
N CYS A 66 -14.07 1.12 -18.59
CA CYS A 66 -12.76 1.73 -18.43
C CYS A 66 -12.49 2.82 -19.47
N GLN A 67 -12.80 2.55 -20.74
CA GLN A 67 -12.64 3.54 -21.82
C GLN A 67 -13.51 4.78 -21.61
N ALA A 68 -14.78 4.61 -21.21
CA ALA A 68 -15.68 5.73 -20.95
C ALA A 68 -15.22 6.57 -19.75
N LEU A 69 -14.73 5.93 -18.68
CA LEU A 69 -14.17 6.60 -17.51
C LEU A 69 -12.89 7.37 -17.88
N HIS A 70 -11.99 6.74 -18.63
CA HIS A 70 -10.74 7.37 -19.07
C HIS A 70 -10.99 8.57 -19.98
N LEU A 71 -11.98 8.49 -20.89
CA LEU A 71 -12.38 9.65 -21.73
C LEU A 71 -12.94 10.79 -20.89
N LYS A 72 -13.70 10.51 -19.83
CA LYS A 72 -14.30 11.53 -18.96
C LYS A 72 -13.27 12.15 -18.02
N GLN A 73 -12.36 11.35 -17.48
CA GLN A 73 -11.30 11.78 -16.56
C GLN A 73 -9.99 11.02 -16.82
N PRO A 74 -9.13 11.50 -17.74
CA PRO A 74 -7.91 10.79 -18.14
C PRO A 74 -6.89 10.59 -17.01
N ALA A 75 -6.90 11.47 -15.99
CA ALA A 75 -5.99 11.41 -14.86
C ALA A 75 -6.49 10.55 -13.67
N LEU A 76 -7.71 9.99 -13.78
CA LEU A 76 -8.31 9.18 -12.71
C LEU A 76 -7.77 7.75 -12.80
N PRO A 77 -7.06 7.25 -11.77
CA PRO A 77 -6.52 5.90 -11.77
C PRO A 77 -7.62 4.83 -11.78
N LEU A 78 -7.44 3.82 -12.64
CA LEU A 78 -8.39 2.74 -12.86
C LEU A 78 -7.76 1.37 -12.61
N ILE A 79 -8.38 0.58 -11.73
CA ILE A 79 -8.08 -0.85 -11.55
C ILE A 79 -9.22 -1.66 -12.14
N LEU A 80 -8.90 -2.60 -13.03
CA LEU A 80 -9.86 -3.54 -13.59
C LEU A 80 -9.64 -4.92 -13.00
N VAL A 81 -10.70 -5.53 -12.47
CA VAL A 81 -10.73 -6.92 -12.01
C VAL A 81 -11.45 -7.75 -13.07
N ILE A 82 -10.80 -8.82 -13.52
CA ILE A 82 -11.31 -9.74 -14.56
C ILE A 82 -11.24 -11.20 -14.09
N ASP A 83 -12.01 -12.05 -14.73
CA ASP A 83 -11.95 -13.49 -14.57
C ASP A 83 -10.73 -14.11 -15.27
N GLN A 84 -10.38 -15.35 -14.90
CA GLN A 84 -9.29 -16.13 -15.53
C GLN A 84 -9.52 -16.38 -17.03
N ASN A 85 -10.76 -16.36 -17.48
CA ASN A 85 -11.12 -16.58 -18.91
C ASN A 85 -10.95 -15.33 -19.78
N SER A 86 -10.61 -14.19 -19.18
CA SER A 86 -10.38 -12.93 -19.91
C SER A 86 -8.88 -12.76 -20.21
N ASP A 87 -8.54 -12.23 -21.38
CA ASP A 87 -7.14 -11.98 -21.73
C ASP A 87 -6.62 -10.74 -20.98
N PRO A 88 -5.64 -10.88 -20.07
CA PRO A 88 -5.10 -9.73 -19.36
C PRO A 88 -4.26 -8.79 -20.23
N ASN A 89 -3.88 -9.22 -21.45
CA ASN A 89 -3.11 -8.40 -22.38
C ASN A 89 -3.98 -7.57 -23.32
N ASP A 90 -5.31 -7.75 -23.29
CA ASP A 90 -6.22 -6.89 -24.07
C ASP A 90 -6.15 -5.44 -23.55
N ASN A 91 -6.21 -4.47 -24.45
CA ASN A 91 -6.19 -3.06 -24.08
C ASN A 91 -7.54 -2.63 -23.51
N TYR A 92 -7.66 -2.68 -22.19
CA TYR A 92 -8.87 -2.26 -21.47
C TYR A 92 -8.89 -0.76 -21.16
N GLY A 93 -7.76 -0.06 -21.28
CA GLY A 93 -7.63 1.34 -20.86
C GLY A 93 -7.64 1.51 -19.34
N ALA A 94 -7.24 0.47 -18.58
CA ALA A 94 -7.03 0.52 -17.13
C ALA A 94 -5.54 0.59 -16.82
N ASP A 95 -5.17 1.30 -15.75
CA ASP A 95 -3.77 1.42 -15.30
C ASP A 95 -3.24 0.11 -14.71
N THR A 96 -4.13 -0.69 -14.16
CA THR A 96 -3.78 -2.01 -13.59
C THR A 96 -4.91 -2.99 -13.82
N ILE A 97 -4.54 -4.21 -14.21
CA ILE A 97 -5.47 -5.34 -14.36
C ILE A 97 -5.15 -6.38 -13.30
N LEU A 98 -6.17 -6.87 -12.60
CA LEU A 98 -6.09 -7.96 -11.64
C LEU A 98 -6.95 -9.12 -12.11
N VAL A 99 -6.35 -10.29 -12.22
CA VAL A 99 -7.04 -11.53 -12.60
C VAL A 99 -7.38 -12.32 -11.34
N LEU A 100 -8.64 -12.73 -11.17
CA LEU A 100 -9.08 -13.58 -10.09
C LEU A 100 -8.51 -15.02 -10.23
N PRO A 101 -8.27 -15.74 -9.12
CA PRO A 101 -8.38 -15.29 -7.73
C PRO A 101 -7.14 -14.50 -7.28
N PHE A 102 -7.34 -13.53 -6.39
CA PHE A 102 -6.24 -12.84 -5.72
C PHE A 102 -6.64 -12.48 -4.27
N THR A 103 -5.64 -12.16 -3.46
CA THR A 103 -5.87 -11.76 -2.08
C THR A 103 -6.28 -10.28 -1.99
N MET A 104 -7.07 -9.91 -0.97
CA MET A 104 -7.39 -8.50 -0.68
C MET A 104 -6.13 -7.65 -0.56
N GLN A 105 -5.04 -8.22 -0.05
CA GLN A 105 -3.77 -7.52 0.10
C GLN A 105 -3.18 -7.12 -1.26
N LYS A 106 -3.30 -7.97 -2.29
CA LYS A 106 -2.84 -7.65 -3.65
C LYS A 106 -3.60 -6.44 -4.24
N LEU A 107 -4.93 -6.38 -4.03
CA LEU A 107 -5.74 -5.22 -4.44
C LEU A 107 -5.29 -3.95 -3.71
N ILE A 108 -5.09 -4.01 -2.40
CA ILE A 108 -4.65 -2.87 -1.58
C ILE A 108 -3.28 -2.36 -2.04
N ASN A 109 -2.34 -3.26 -2.34
CA ASN A 109 -1.02 -2.89 -2.82
C ASN A 109 -1.11 -2.13 -4.16
N ARG A 110 -1.97 -2.59 -5.09
CA ARG A 110 -2.18 -1.89 -6.36
C ARG A 110 -2.86 -0.53 -6.18
N ILE A 111 -3.84 -0.43 -5.27
CA ILE A 111 -4.46 0.85 -4.93
C ILE A 111 -3.42 1.83 -4.38
N ARG A 112 -2.56 1.39 -3.47
CA ARG A 112 -1.48 2.23 -2.90
C ARG A 112 -0.50 2.74 -3.95
N HIS A 113 -0.19 1.92 -4.96
CA HIS A 113 0.69 2.33 -6.06
C HIS A 113 0.08 3.41 -6.95
N LEU A 114 -1.22 3.35 -7.18
CA LEU A 114 -1.93 4.26 -8.08
C LEU A 114 -2.41 5.53 -7.38
N LEU A 115 -2.72 5.45 -6.08
CA LEU A 115 -3.08 6.64 -5.34
C LEU A 115 -1.82 7.51 -5.16
N PRO A 116 -1.81 8.75 -5.65
CA PRO A 116 -0.76 9.67 -5.26
C PRO A 116 -0.82 9.79 -3.73
N ILE A 117 0.26 9.40 -3.10
CA ILE A 117 0.41 9.67 -1.66
C ILE A 117 0.31 11.19 -1.54
N GLN A 118 -0.79 11.69 -0.96
CA GLN A 118 -0.92 13.10 -0.60
C GLN A 118 0.00 13.41 0.59
N ASN A 119 1.28 13.19 0.37
CA ASN A 119 2.35 13.63 1.25
C ASN A 119 3.49 14.06 0.35
N ASP A 120 3.45 15.32 -0.09
CA ASP A 120 4.66 16.06 -0.50
C ASP A 120 5.63 16.27 0.69
N CYS A 121 5.21 15.85 1.88
CA CYS A 121 6.06 15.64 3.04
C CYS A 121 6.25 14.13 3.20
N GLY A 122 7.48 13.63 3.19
CA GLY A 122 7.81 12.21 3.34
C GLY A 122 7.09 11.53 4.51
N LEU A 123 6.98 10.21 4.46
CA LEU A 123 6.41 9.41 5.56
C LEU A 123 7.25 9.63 6.82
N VAL A 124 6.59 9.95 7.93
CA VAL A 124 7.29 10.28 9.19
C VAL A 124 6.86 9.32 10.29
N ALA A 125 7.85 8.75 10.98
CA ALA A 125 7.66 8.01 12.22
C ALA A 125 8.77 8.37 13.22
N GLY A 126 8.42 9.10 14.27
CA GLY A 126 9.39 9.63 15.23
C GLY A 126 10.47 10.48 14.56
N PRO A 127 11.76 10.17 14.73
CA PRO A 127 12.85 10.90 14.11
C PRO A 127 13.15 10.48 12.66
N ILE A 128 12.42 9.50 12.12
CA ILE A 128 12.63 8.95 10.79
C ILE A 128 11.63 9.59 9.82
N MET A 129 12.16 10.17 8.74
CA MET A 129 11.40 10.65 7.60
C MET A 129 11.85 9.91 6.34
N LEU A 130 10.92 9.40 5.55
CA LEU A 130 11.18 8.69 4.30
C LEU A 130 10.54 9.42 3.14
N ASP A 131 11.36 9.93 2.22
CA ASP A 131 10.94 10.32 0.89
C ASP A 131 10.91 9.08 0.00
N VAL A 132 9.71 8.60 -0.32
CA VAL A 132 9.53 7.37 -1.11
C VAL A 132 9.93 7.58 -2.57
N LYS A 133 9.69 8.77 -3.14
CA LYS A 133 10.02 9.09 -4.53
C LYS A 133 11.53 9.11 -4.74
N GLU A 134 12.21 9.84 -3.88
CA GLU A 134 13.67 9.96 -3.91
C GLU A 134 14.37 8.75 -3.28
N LYS A 135 13.61 7.82 -2.64
CA LYS A 135 14.16 6.67 -1.89
C LYS A 135 15.21 7.12 -0.86
N ARG A 136 14.95 8.22 -0.19
CA ARG A 136 15.84 8.86 0.76
C ARG A 136 15.23 8.87 2.15
N ALA A 137 15.97 8.36 3.13
CA ALA A 137 15.59 8.44 4.53
C ALA A 137 16.39 9.55 5.23
N VAL A 138 15.73 10.28 6.12
CA VAL A 138 16.32 11.28 7.01
C VAL A 138 16.08 10.83 8.44
N ILE A 139 17.15 10.71 9.23
CA ILE A 139 17.12 10.30 10.63
C ILE A 139 17.83 11.38 11.46
N GLY A 140 17.06 12.28 12.09
CA GLY A 140 17.60 13.48 12.68
C GLY A 140 18.28 14.36 11.62
N GLU A 141 19.59 14.57 11.73
CA GLU A 141 20.38 15.34 10.74
C GLU A 141 21.01 14.48 9.64
N ARG A 142 20.96 13.14 9.79
CA ARG A 142 21.59 12.22 8.85
C ARG A 142 20.66 11.86 7.70
N GLN A 143 21.15 11.99 6.47
CA GLN A 143 20.46 11.57 5.25
C GLN A 143 21.12 10.32 4.69
N VAL A 144 20.30 9.38 4.23
CA VAL A 144 20.74 8.10 3.67
C VAL A 144 19.94 7.77 2.42
N GLN A 145 20.63 7.42 1.34
CA GLN A 145 20.03 6.91 0.13
C GLN A 145 19.73 5.42 0.30
N LEU A 146 18.50 5.02 0.00
CA LEU A 146 18.04 3.65 0.09
C LEU A 146 17.93 3.01 -1.28
N THR A 147 18.13 1.69 -1.35
CA THR A 147 17.73 0.95 -2.53
C THR A 147 16.20 0.91 -2.63
N PRO A 148 15.62 0.68 -3.84
CA PRO A 148 14.17 0.61 -4.00
C PRO A 148 13.50 -0.35 -3.00
N ARG A 149 14.11 -1.52 -2.78
CA ARG A 149 13.58 -2.54 -1.85
C ARG A 149 13.61 -2.09 -0.40
N LEU A 150 14.71 -1.46 0.03
CA LEU A 150 14.83 -0.92 1.40
C LEU A 150 13.85 0.21 1.66
N ALA A 151 13.59 1.07 0.66
CA ALA A 151 12.59 2.13 0.77
C ALA A 151 11.17 1.55 0.95
N VAL A 152 10.82 0.47 0.23
CA VAL A 152 9.53 -0.19 0.39
C VAL A 152 9.41 -0.83 1.78
N ILE A 153 10.44 -1.54 2.24
CA ILE A 153 10.43 -2.16 3.58
C ILE A 153 10.30 -1.10 4.68
N LEU A 154 11.05 0.01 4.57
CA LEU A 154 10.97 1.11 5.54
C LEU A 154 9.60 1.77 5.51
N LYS A 155 8.99 1.94 4.33
CA LYS A 155 7.62 2.44 4.18
C LYS A 155 6.62 1.57 4.94
N ILE A 156 6.65 0.25 4.74
CA ILE A 156 5.77 -0.69 5.44
C ILE A 156 5.93 -0.55 6.95
N LEU A 157 7.17 -0.47 7.43
CA LEU A 157 7.44 -0.31 8.86
C LEU A 157 6.94 1.02 9.43
N ILE A 158 7.06 2.12 8.68
CA ILE A 158 6.55 3.44 9.10
C ILE A 158 5.01 3.45 9.14
N GLU A 159 4.36 2.85 8.14
CA GLU A 159 2.90 2.75 8.08
C GLU A 159 2.30 1.93 9.23
N HIS A 160 3.10 1.03 9.82
CA HIS A 160 2.73 0.18 10.96
C HIS A 160 3.58 0.48 12.20
N ALA A 161 4.03 1.73 12.35
CA ALA A 161 4.90 2.09 13.47
C ALA A 161 4.26 1.79 14.83
N GLY A 162 4.99 1.08 15.69
CA GLY A 162 4.51 0.58 16.98
C GLY A 162 3.91 -0.83 16.95
N ASP A 163 3.45 -1.30 15.79
CA ASP A 163 2.86 -2.62 15.62
C ASP A 163 3.86 -3.63 15.03
N VAL A 164 3.60 -4.91 15.29
CA VAL A 164 4.40 -6.01 14.72
C VAL A 164 3.88 -6.34 13.32
N VAL A 165 4.74 -6.20 12.32
CA VAL A 165 4.45 -6.64 10.96
C VAL A 165 4.94 -8.07 10.78
N ASP A 166 4.03 -8.98 10.45
CA ASP A 166 4.35 -10.39 10.20
C ASP A 166 5.35 -10.55 9.03
N ARG A 167 6.24 -11.54 9.13
CA ARG A 167 7.29 -11.79 8.12
C ARG A 167 6.74 -12.07 6.73
N LYS A 168 5.69 -12.89 6.64
CA LYS A 168 5.08 -13.26 5.36
C LYS A 168 4.37 -12.06 4.74
N VAL A 169 3.65 -11.28 5.57
CA VAL A 169 2.98 -10.04 5.14
C VAL A 169 4.01 -9.04 4.61
N MET A 170 5.08 -8.79 5.36
CA MET A 170 6.14 -7.87 4.93
C MET A 170 6.84 -8.34 3.66
N PHE A 171 7.08 -9.66 3.54
CA PHE A 171 7.70 -10.24 2.36
C PHE A 171 6.77 -10.09 1.15
N SER A 172 5.49 -10.49 1.27
CA SER A 172 4.56 -10.41 0.15
C SER A 172 4.35 -8.98 -0.34
N GLU A 173 4.30 -8.01 0.59
CA GLU A 173 4.18 -6.60 0.23
C GLU A 173 5.47 -6.04 -0.41
N ALA A 174 6.63 -6.38 0.15
CA ALA A 174 7.90 -5.84 -0.35
C ALA A 174 8.34 -6.48 -1.67
N TRP A 175 8.02 -7.75 -1.93
CA TRP A 175 8.36 -8.46 -3.17
C TRP A 175 7.21 -8.55 -4.16
N GLU A 176 6.03 -8.03 -3.80
CA GLU A 176 4.81 -8.10 -4.64
C GLU A 176 4.48 -9.52 -5.08
N THR A 177 4.62 -10.49 -4.17
CA THR A 177 4.46 -11.92 -4.43
C THR A 177 3.51 -12.57 -3.43
N ASP A 178 2.75 -13.54 -3.89
CA ASP A 178 1.94 -14.40 -3.00
C ASP A 178 2.75 -15.60 -2.46
N TYR A 179 3.96 -15.85 -3.00
CA TYR A 179 4.86 -16.89 -2.53
C TYR A 179 5.63 -16.41 -1.30
N THR A 180 5.36 -17.00 -0.15
CA THR A 180 5.91 -16.60 1.15
C THR A 180 6.55 -17.73 1.94
N ASP A 181 6.87 -18.85 1.27
CA ASP A 181 7.44 -20.03 1.94
C ASP A 181 8.92 -19.83 2.32
N ASP A 182 9.65 -19.02 1.56
CA ASP A 182 11.02 -18.65 1.89
C ASP A 182 11.19 -17.14 2.04
N THR A 183 11.21 -16.66 3.28
CA THR A 183 11.39 -15.25 3.64
C THR A 183 12.81 -14.90 4.08
N ARG A 184 13.82 -15.78 3.83
CA ARG A 184 15.21 -15.56 4.29
C ARG A 184 15.84 -14.30 3.70
N SER A 185 15.50 -13.94 2.47
CA SER A 185 15.97 -12.70 1.85
C SER A 185 15.52 -11.44 2.61
N LEU A 186 14.41 -11.50 3.34
CA LEU A 186 13.96 -10.41 4.19
C LEU A 186 14.96 -10.11 5.33
N ASP A 187 15.57 -11.14 5.93
CA ASP A 187 16.53 -10.94 7.02
C ASP A 187 17.78 -10.18 6.55
N VAL A 188 18.24 -10.47 5.33
CA VAL A 188 19.36 -9.77 4.70
C VAL A 188 19.00 -8.29 4.49
N HIS A 189 17.82 -8.02 3.94
CA HIS A 189 17.37 -6.64 3.72
C HIS A 189 17.15 -5.89 5.03
N MET A 190 16.65 -6.58 6.08
CA MET A 190 16.55 -5.99 7.42
C MET A 190 17.91 -5.64 8.01
N SER A 191 18.91 -6.48 7.77
CA SER A 191 20.29 -6.18 8.17
C SER A 191 20.82 -4.94 7.46
N TRP A 192 20.63 -4.84 6.14
CA TRP A 192 21.02 -3.67 5.37
C TRP A 192 20.24 -2.41 5.76
N LEU A 193 18.94 -2.54 6.02
CA LEU A 193 18.13 -1.41 6.46
C LEU A 193 18.61 -0.90 7.83
N ARG A 194 18.94 -1.80 8.76
CA ARG A 194 19.55 -1.42 10.04
C ARG A 194 20.88 -0.71 9.85
N GLN A 195 21.75 -1.19 8.95
CA GLN A 195 23.00 -0.50 8.62
C GLN A 195 22.76 0.92 8.11
N ALA A 196 21.67 1.12 7.37
CA ALA A 196 21.33 2.42 6.81
C ALA A 196 20.79 3.40 7.86
N ILE A 197 19.87 2.98 8.74
CA ILE A 197 19.12 3.92 9.59
C ILE A 197 19.50 3.92 11.06
N GLU A 198 20.11 2.84 11.58
CA GLU A 198 20.50 2.76 12.98
C GLU A 198 21.90 3.36 13.22
N GLU A 199 22.16 3.88 14.41
CA GLU A 199 23.51 4.25 14.81
C GLU A 199 24.37 3.02 15.05
N ASN A 200 23.80 1.99 15.69
CA ASN A 200 24.45 0.71 15.93
C ASN A 200 23.56 -0.44 15.43
N PRO A 201 23.83 -0.99 14.23
CA PRO A 201 23.03 -2.08 13.65
C PRO A 201 22.95 -3.35 14.51
N ARG A 202 23.98 -3.58 15.36
CA ARG A 202 24.00 -4.74 16.29
C ARG A 202 23.13 -4.52 17.52
N ARG A 203 22.83 -3.27 17.87
CA ARG A 203 21.94 -2.88 18.96
C ARG A 203 20.87 -1.91 18.45
N PRO A 204 19.98 -2.37 17.55
CA PRO A 204 19.03 -1.51 16.88
C PRO A 204 18.07 -0.87 17.89
N VAL A 205 17.84 0.42 17.74
CA VAL A 205 16.88 1.20 18.53
C VAL A 205 15.52 1.23 17.86
N PHE A 206 15.49 1.44 16.54
CA PHE A 206 14.26 1.58 15.78
C PHE A 206 13.68 0.25 15.33
N ILE A 207 14.47 -0.59 14.62
CA ILE A 207 13.94 -1.83 14.04
C ILE A 207 14.16 -3.00 14.99
N LYS A 208 13.10 -3.44 15.66
CA LYS A 208 13.13 -4.60 16.56
C LYS A 208 12.71 -5.87 15.83
N THR A 209 13.39 -6.98 16.13
CA THR A 209 12.95 -8.32 15.74
C THR A 209 12.06 -8.88 16.83
N VAL A 210 10.84 -9.25 16.49
CA VAL A 210 9.92 -9.99 17.37
C VAL A 210 10.01 -11.45 16.99
N ARG A 211 10.68 -12.25 17.82
CA ARG A 211 10.96 -13.68 17.54
C ARG A 211 9.68 -14.44 17.26
N GLY A 212 9.67 -15.23 16.19
CA GLY A 212 8.53 -16.04 15.77
C GLY A 212 7.39 -15.26 15.08
N SER A 213 7.41 -13.90 15.09
CA SER A 213 6.33 -13.09 14.52
C SER A 213 6.82 -12.23 13.34
N GLY A 214 7.82 -11.37 13.54
CA GLY A 214 8.22 -10.46 12.48
C GLY A 214 9.08 -9.31 12.95
N TYR A 215 8.79 -8.11 12.44
CA TYR A 215 9.54 -6.91 12.77
C TYR A 215 8.60 -5.79 13.21
N ARG A 216 9.12 -4.90 14.06
CA ARG A 216 8.40 -3.72 14.55
C ARG A 216 9.31 -2.50 14.49
N LEU A 217 8.75 -1.37 14.09
CA LEU A 217 9.40 -0.07 14.18
C LEU A 217 9.01 0.60 15.49
N ASP A 218 9.97 0.69 16.43
CA ASP A 218 9.80 1.41 17.68
C ASP A 218 10.24 2.87 17.46
N VAL A 219 9.30 3.79 17.66
CA VAL A 219 9.53 5.23 17.47
C VAL A 219 9.23 6.02 18.74
N GLU A 220 9.45 5.41 19.91
CA GLU A 220 9.31 6.14 21.16
C GLU A 220 10.24 7.36 21.17
N LYS A 221 9.65 8.47 21.59
CA LYS A 221 10.22 9.81 21.64
C LYS A 221 11.69 9.79 22.04
N ALA A 222 12.59 10.09 21.13
CA ALA A 222 13.92 10.60 21.44
C ALA A 222 13.76 11.97 22.15
N GLY A 223 13.48 11.93 23.43
CA GLY A 223 13.21 13.13 24.21
C GLY A 223 13.05 12.86 25.70
N LYS A 224 14.02 12.13 26.31
CA LYS A 224 14.40 12.30 27.71
C LYS A 224 15.80 11.72 27.85
N ALA A 225 16.81 12.56 27.64
CA ALA A 225 18.13 12.35 28.18
C ALA A 225 17.96 12.06 29.68
N ARG A 226 18.32 10.84 30.09
CA ARG A 226 18.44 10.47 31.47
C ARG A 226 19.54 11.36 32.10
N THR A 227 19.15 12.45 32.70
CA THR A 227 19.96 13.14 33.69
C THR A 227 20.19 12.16 34.81
N LYS A 228 21.37 11.50 34.80
CA LYS A 228 21.86 10.81 35.96
C LYS A 228 22.10 11.88 37.04
N LYS A 229 21.18 11.96 38.00
CA LYS A 229 21.44 12.59 39.28
C LYS A 229 22.58 11.80 39.95
N LYS A 230 23.78 12.38 39.98
CA LYS A 230 24.80 12.05 40.97
C LYS A 230 24.29 12.69 42.26
N GLU A 231 23.88 11.89 43.20
CA GLU A 231 23.82 12.29 44.61
C GLU A 231 25.07 11.73 45.29
N HIS A 232 25.69 12.62 46.00
CA HIS A 232 26.84 12.41 46.90
C HIS A 232 26.41 11.55 48.09
#